data_372df560a8ac595856a83565dcc1b986
#
_entry.id   372df560a8ac595856a83565dcc1b986
#
_cell.length_a   1.000
_cell.length_b   1.000
_cell.length_c   1.000
_cell.angle_alpha   90.00
_cell.angle_beta   90.00
_cell.angle_gamma   90.00
#
_symmetry.space_group_name_H-M   'P 1'
#
loop_
_entity.id
_entity.type
_entity.pdbx_description
1 polymer ?
#
loop_
_entity_poly.entity_id
_entity_poly.type
_entity_poly.pdbx_seq_one_letter_code
_entity_poly.pdbx_strand_id
1 'polypeptide(L)'
;MLAHLIGKLYEDSCASTVDAPGKKARLFDAVRAALRQVIGTYGIALVHADVPDFMIGARRGSPLVLGVGNGENFLASDVSAIVAYTRDAVYLNDFDVVAVGPDKFEISSLAGDITEHPVSKVDFTAEDVGKGDYPHYMLKEIFEQPNTVRDAMRGRLNTEESTAKLGGLNMARAAIARCRANRSHRMRHCTARRKSRRIFD
;
A
#
# COMPACT_ATOMS: atom_id res chain seq x y z
N MET A 1 15.33 -3.40 13.46
CA MET A 1 14.49 -3.51 14.67
C MET A 1 13.31 -4.47 14.48
N LEU A 2 12.44 -4.30 13.46
CA LEU A 2 11.30 -5.21 13.23
C LEU A 2 11.72 -6.66 12.97
N ALA A 3 12.73 -6.91 12.15
CA ALA A 3 13.25 -8.27 11.89
C ALA A 3 13.72 -8.98 13.18
N HIS A 4 14.37 -8.27 14.10
CA HIS A 4 14.78 -8.83 15.40
C HIS A 4 13.57 -9.15 16.29
N LEU A 5 12.52 -8.31 16.27
CA LEU A 5 11.30 -8.60 17.03
C LEU A 5 10.61 -9.86 16.49
N ILE A 6 10.49 -9.98 15.17
CA ILE A 6 9.93 -11.17 14.53
C ILE A 6 10.77 -12.41 14.85
N GLY A 7 12.10 -12.31 14.70
CA GLY A 7 13.02 -13.41 15.00
C GLY A 7 12.89 -13.90 16.45
N LYS A 8 12.89 -12.95 17.40
CA LYS A 8 12.68 -13.29 18.82
C LYS A 8 11.35 -14.00 19.07
N LEU A 9 10.25 -13.47 18.54
CA LEU A 9 8.93 -14.10 18.71
C LEU A 9 8.84 -15.47 18.03
N TYR A 10 9.55 -15.66 16.91
CA TYR A 10 9.66 -16.93 16.23
C TYR A 10 10.46 -17.95 17.06
N GLU A 11 11.58 -17.54 17.65
CA GLU A 11 12.41 -18.35 18.53
C GLU A 11 11.68 -18.71 19.83
N ASP A 12 11.05 -17.72 20.49
CA ASP A 12 10.30 -17.92 21.74
C ASP A 12 9.12 -18.91 21.56
N SER A 13 8.57 -19.00 20.33
CA SER A 13 7.52 -19.98 19.98
C SER A 13 8.06 -21.38 19.68
N CYS A 14 9.39 -21.61 19.82
CA CYS A 14 10.05 -22.85 19.45
C CYS A 14 9.84 -23.94 20.52
N ALA A 15 8.74 -24.68 20.42
CA ALA A 15 8.65 -26.01 20.97
C ALA A 15 9.24 -27.01 19.95
N SER A 16 10.10 -27.91 20.43
CA SER A 16 10.86 -28.92 19.69
C SER A 16 10.23 -29.48 18.40
N THR A 17 11.07 -29.61 17.35
CA THR A 17 10.85 -30.36 16.10
C THR A 17 9.46 -30.26 15.46
N VAL A 18 9.22 -29.16 14.76
CA VAL A 18 8.03 -28.99 13.98
C VAL A 18 8.36 -29.23 12.50
N ASP A 19 7.48 -29.92 11.78
CA ASP A 19 7.56 -30.13 10.33
C ASP A 19 7.50 -28.80 9.54
N ALA A 20 7.76 -28.84 8.24
CA ALA A 20 7.79 -27.63 7.39
C ALA A 20 6.47 -26.82 7.41
N PRO A 21 5.26 -27.43 7.35
CA PRO A 21 4.00 -26.71 7.53
C PRO A 21 3.89 -26.00 8.88
N GLY A 22 4.29 -26.65 9.96
CA GLY A 22 4.29 -26.05 11.28
C GLY A 22 5.26 -24.86 11.42
N LYS A 23 6.42 -24.91 10.75
CA LYS A 23 7.36 -23.77 10.69
C LYS A 23 6.75 -22.56 9.96
N LYS A 24 6.02 -22.79 8.86
CA LYS A 24 5.33 -21.71 8.12
C LYS A 24 4.27 -21.04 8.99
N ALA A 25 3.42 -21.82 9.66
CA ALA A 25 2.39 -21.30 10.55
C ALA A 25 3.00 -20.48 11.70
N ARG A 26 4.04 -21.00 12.34
CA ARG A 26 4.76 -20.30 13.41
C ARG A 26 5.35 -18.97 12.94
N LEU A 27 6.02 -18.97 11.78
CA LEU A 27 6.58 -17.74 11.23
C LEU A 27 5.48 -16.70 10.96
N PHE A 28 4.35 -17.14 10.42
CA PHE A 28 3.21 -16.30 10.15
C PHE A 28 2.63 -15.70 11.45
N ASP A 29 2.47 -16.50 12.48
CA ASP A 29 1.99 -16.05 13.79
C ASP A 29 2.97 -15.10 14.48
N ALA A 30 4.27 -15.35 14.39
CA ALA A 30 5.31 -14.46 14.90
C ALA A 30 5.29 -13.08 14.20
N VAL A 31 5.10 -13.07 12.88
CA VAL A 31 4.94 -11.83 12.11
C VAL A 31 3.71 -11.07 12.57
N ARG A 32 2.56 -11.73 12.70
CA ARG A 32 1.32 -11.10 13.18
C ARG A 32 1.47 -10.54 14.59
N ALA A 33 2.08 -11.30 15.49
CA ALA A 33 2.33 -10.86 16.86
C ALA A 33 3.27 -9.64 16.93
N ALA A 34 4.29 -9.61 16.08
CA ALA A 34 5.17 -8.45 15.95
C ALA A 34 4.43 -7.22 15.40
N LEU A 35 3.66 -7.39 14.34
CA LEU A 35 2.95 -6.28 13.67
C LEU A 35 1.86 -5.64 14.54
N ARG A 36 1.27 -6.40 15.46
CA ARG A 36 0.34 -5.85 16.48
C ARG A 36 1.00 -4.84 17.42
N GLN A 37 2.32 -4.91 17.59
CA GLN A 37 3.09 -4.01 18.44
C GLN A 37 3.65 -2.81 17.67
N VAL A 38 3.60 -2.81 16.33
CA VAL A 38 4.13 -1.75 15.48
C VAL A 38 3.16 -0.58 15.40
N ILE A 39 3.66 0.59 15.73
CA ILE A 39 2.94 1.86 15.55
C ILE A 39 3.53 2.58 14.33
N GLY A 40 2.66 3.02 13.41
CA GLY A 40 3.07 3.73 12.21
C GLY A 40 2.74 2.96 10.92
N THR A 41 3.29 3.45 9.82
CA THR A 41 3.09 2.87 8.48
C THR A 41 4.16 1.83 8.18
N TYR A 42 3.78 0.78 7.46
CA TYR A 42 4.71 -0.23 6.97
C TYR A 42 4.20 -0.88 5.69
N GLY A 43 5.13 -1.28 4.83
CA GLY A 43 4.95 -2.23 3.74
C GLY A 43 6.16 -3.15 3.79
N ILE A 44 5.96 -4.42 4.09
CA ILE A 44 7.04 -5.38 4.29
C ILE A 44 6.84 -6.62 3.44
N ALA A 45 7.96 -7.17 2.99
CA ALA A 45 8.07 -8.54 2.49
C ALA A 45 9.15 -9.25 3.32
N LEU A 46 8.85 -10.44 3.80
CA LEU A 46 9.70 -11.22 4.68
C LEU A 46 9.90 -12.63 4.13
N VAL A 47 11.13 -13.09 4.14
CA VAL A 47 11.55 -14.46 3.88
C VAL A 47 12.34 -14.99 5.07
N HIS A 48 12.35 -16.31 5.27
CA HIS A 48 13.06 -16.94 6.38
C HIS A 48 13.84 -18.15 5.89
N ALA A 49 15.06 -18.34 6.39
CA ALA A 49 15.95 -19.44 5.95
C ALA A 49 15.34 -20.84 6.17
N ASP A 50 14.59 -21.03 7.25
CA ASP A 50 13.95 -22.31 7.55
C ASP A 50 12.79 -22.69 6.61
N VAL A 51 12.27 -21.71 5.85
CA VAL A 51 11.12 -21.87 4.94
C VAL A 51 11.34 -21.04 3.66
N PRO A 52 12.34 -21.40 2.84
CA PRO A 52 12.79 -20.59 1.72
C PRO A 52 11.71 -20.39 0.64
N ASP A 53 10.77 -21.33 0.48
CA ASP A 53 9.68 -21.26 -0.50
C ASP A 53 8.43 -20.53 0.01
N PHE A 54 8.60 -19.76 1.09
CA PHE A 54 7.49 -19.07 1.72
C PHE A 54 7.85 -17.61 2.00
N MET A 55 7.00 -16.73 1.56
CA MET A 55 7.14 -15.29 1.76
C MET A 55 5.91 -14.75 2.49
N ILE A 56 6.12 -13.78 3.35
CA ILE A 56 5.02 -13.09 4.04
C ILE A 56 5.07 -11.62 3.66
N GLY A 57 3.93 -11.10 3.17
CA GLY A 57 3.73 -9.67 2.93
C GLY A 57 2.78 -9.08 3.96
N ALA A 58 2.99 -7.85 4.34
CA ALA A 58 2.03 -7.13 5.18
C ALA A 58 2.10 -5.62 4.93
N ARG A 59 0.94 -4.94 5.03
CA ARG A 59 0.90 -3.49 4.84
C ARG A 59 0.03 -2.76 5.86
N ARG A 60 0.42 -1.52 6.09
CA ARG A 60 -0.36 -0.50 6.79
C ARG A 60 0.08 0.88 6.32
N GLY A 61 -0.76 1.59 5.58
CA GLY A 61 -0.48 2.95 5.09
C GLY A 61 0.52 3.03 3.92
N SER A 62 1.43 2.05 3.76
CA SER A 62 2.32 1.94 2.60
C SER A 62 1.73 0.98 1.57
N PRO A 63 1.85 1.25 0.26
CA PRO A 63 1.31 0.35 -0.76
C PRO A 63 2.05 -0.99 -0.77
N LEU A 64 1.29 -2.07 -1.01
CA LEU A 64 1.79 -3.40 -1.29
C LEU A 64 0.80 -4.13 -2.19
N VAL A 65 1.32 -4.73 -3.25
CA VAL A 65 0.55 -5.45 -4.27
C VAL A 65 1.12 -6.85 -4.41
N LEU A 66 0.23 -7.83 -4.53
CA LEU A 66 0.56 -9.21 -4.87
C LEU A 66 0.32 -9.40 -6.37
N GLY A 67 1.35 -9.79 -7.13
CA GLY A 67 1.23 -10.27 -8.49
C GLY A 67 1.03 -11.77 -8.50
N VAL A 68 0.03 -12.22 -9.22
CA VAL A 68 -0.30 -13.66 -9.36
C VAL A 68 0.24 -14.15 -10.70
N GLY A 69 1.24 -15.01 -10.65
CA GLY A 69 1.85 -15.64 -11.82
C GLY A 69 1.47 -17.12 -11.96
N ASN A 70 2.13 -17.80 -12.88
CA ASN A 70 1.97 -19.23 -13.09
C ASN A 70 3.16 -19.98 -12.49
N GLY A 71 2.95 -20.60 -11.33
CA GLY A 71 4.02 -21.26 -10.57
C GLY A 71 4.93 -20.29 -9.82
N GLU A 72 4.60 -19.01 -9.80
CA GLU A 72 5.34 -17.96 -9.11
C GLU A 72 4.41 -16.82 -8.70
N ASN A 73 4.72 -16.17 -7.59
CA ASN A 73 3.99 -15.02 -7.10
C ASN A 73 4.95 -13.90 -6.71
N PHE A 74 4.52 -12.67 -6.81
CA PHE A 74 5.35 -11.49 -6.61
C PHE A 74 4.78 -10.58 -5.54
N LEU A 75 5.65 -9.96 -4.74
CA LEU A 75 5.27 -8.84 -3.88
C LEU A 75 6.02 -7.59 -4.30
N ALA A 76 5.29 -6.51 -4.53
CA ALA A 76 5.87 -5.22 -4.89
C ALA A 76 5.12 -4.07 -4.24
N SER A 77 5.76 -2.93 -4.11
CA SER A 77 5.10 -1.70 -3.65
C SER A 77 4.25 -1.03 -4.74
N ASP A 78 4.55 -1.33 -6.01
CA ASP A 78 3.84 -0.81 -7.16
C ASP A 78 3.71 -1.88 -8.24
N VAL A 79 2.56 -1.88 -8.92
CA VAL A 79 2.25 -2.87 -9.96
C VAL A 79 3.16 -2.73 -11.18
N SER A 80 3.72 -1.57 -11.43
CA SER A 80 4.68 -1.33 -12.53
C SER A 80 5.92 -2.21 -12.44
N ALA A 81 6.32 -2.60 -11.23
CA ALA A 81 7.47 -3.48 -11.01
C ALA A 81 7.21 -4.94 -11.42
N ILE A 82 5.95 -5.36 -11.48
CA ILE A 82 5.57 -6.76 -11.74
C ILE A 82 4.86 -6.95 -13.07
N VAL A 83 4.43 -5.88 -13.74
CA VAL A 83 3.64 -5.95 -14.99
C VAL A 83 4.38 -6.67 -16.14
N ALA A 84 5.70 -6.71 -16.11
CA ALA A 84 6.52 -7.47 -17.06
C ALA A 84 6.39 -9.00 -16.90
N TYR A 85 5.98 -9.47 -15.72
CA TYR A 85 5.87 -10.88 -15.38
C TYR A 85 4.42 -11.36 -15.32
N THR A 86 3.54 -10.55 -14.74
CA THR A 86 2.11 -10.84 -14.65
C THR A 86 1.27 -9.57 -14.66
N ARG A 87 0.07 -9.68 -15.24
CA ARG A 87 -0.94 -8.62 -15.22
C ARG A 87 -2.04 -8.87 -14.20
N ASP A 88 -2.04 -10.02 -13.57
CA ASP A 88 -3.02 -10.37 -12.55
C ASP A 88 -2.49 -9.90 -11.19
N ALA A 89 -3.13 -8.89 -10.63
CA ALA A 89 -2.71 -8.23 -9.41
C ALA A 89 -3.79 -8.21 -8.34
N VAL A 90 -3.40 -8.42 -7.10
CA VAL A 90 -4.26 -8.29 -5.93
C VAL A 90 -3.74 -7.13 -5.08
N TYR A 91 -4.59 -6.12 -4.89
CA TYR A 91 -4.27 -4.96 -4.05
C TYR A 91 -4.64 -5.26 -2.61
N LEU A 92 -3.64 -5.26 -1.74
CA LEU A 92 -3.85 -5.48 -0.31
C LEU A 92 -4.43 -4.24 0.35
N ASN A 93 -5.28 -4.41 1.35
CA ASN A 93 -5.79 -3.35 2.21
C ASN A 93 -4.88 -3.13 3.43
N ASP A 94 -5.11 -2.05 4.16
CA ASP A 94 -4.42 -1.82 5.41
C ASP A 94 -4.75 -2.90 6.44
N PHE A 95 -3.72 -3.39 7.11
CA PHE A 95 -3.75 -4.51 8.05
C PHE A 95 -3.92 -5.90 7.42
N ASP A 96 -3.82 -6.01 6.11
CA ASP A 96 -3.70 -7.32 5.47
C ASP A 96 -2.31 -7.90 5.69
N VAL A 97 -2.29 -9.20 5.89
CA VAL A 97 -1.10 -10.05 5.94
C VAL A 97 -1.31 -11.17 4.94
N VAL A 98 -0.40 -11.30 3.99
CA VAL A 98 -0.46 -12.32 2.95
C VAL A 98 0.65 -13.35 3.14
N ALA A 99 0.27 -14.60 3.12
CA ALA A 99 1.15 -15.76 3.03
C ALA A 99 1.29 -16.15 1.57
N VAL A 100 2.48 -16.16 1.04
CA VAL A 100 2.76 -16.36 -0.38
C VAL A 100 3.67 -17.56 -0.55
N GLY A 101 3.17 -18.57 -1.26
CA GLY A 101 3.95 -19.69 -1.78
C GLY A 101 4.07 -19.59 -3.31
N PRO A 102 4.74 -20.55 -3.96
CA PRO A 102 4.89 -20.56 -5.42
C PRO A 102 3.54 -20.60 -6.14
N ASP A 103 2.66 -21.52 -5.76
CA ASP A 103 1.40 -21.78 -6.46
C ASP A 103 0.17 -21.23 -5.74
N LYS A 104 0.31 -20.82 -4.47
CA LYS A 104 -0.82 -20.44 -3.62
C LYS A 104 -0.48 -19.24 -2.76
N PHE A 105 -1.49 -18.43 -2.53
CA PHE A 105 -1.43 -17.37 -1.54
C PHE A 105 -2.69 -17.38 -0.67
N GLU A 106 -2.56 -16.85 0.52
CA GLU A 106 -3.66 -16.68 1.47
C GLU A 106 -3.56 -15.30 2.11
N ILE A 107 -4.65 -14.56 2.08
CA ILE A 107 -4.71 -13.21 2.66
C ILE A 107 -5.58 -13.29 3.90
N SER A 108 -5.09 -12.74 4.99
CA SER A 108 -5.84 -12.60 6.22
C SER A 108 -5.64 -11.22 6.83
N SER A 109 -6.59 -10.77 7.63
CA SER A 109 -6.41 -9.57 8.43
C SER A 109 -5.37 -9.80 9.55
N LEU A 110 -4.81 -8.72 10.09
CA LEU A 110 -3.96 -8.80 11.27
C LEU A 110 -4.70 -9.42 12.48
N ALA A 111 -6.04 -9.31 12.53
CA ALA A 111 -6.88 -9.96 13.53
C ALA A 111 -6.95 -11.50 13.34
N GLY A 112 -6.85 -11.97 12.11
CA GLY A 112 -6.85 -13.39 11.76
C GLY A 112 -8.00 -13.84 10.88
N ASP A 113 -8.87 -12.92 10.51
CA ASP A 113 -9.97 -13.22 9.60
C ASP A 113 -9.43 -13.38 8.18
N ILE A 114 -9.83 -14.44 7.49
CA ILE A 114 -9.49 -14.63 6.06
C ILE A 114 -10.23 -13.54 5.28
N THR A 115 -9.50 -12.86 4.41
CA THR A 115 -10.02 -11.81 3.54
C THR A 115 -9.86 -12.20 2.08
N GLU A 116 -10.95 -12.14 1.35
CA GLU A 116 -10.94 -12.38 -0.11
C GLU A 116 -10.79 -11.05 -0.84
N HIS A 117 -9.84 -11.00 -1.76
CA HIS A 117 -9.59 -9.85 -2.61
C HIS A 117 -9.76 -10.24 -4.07
N PRO A 118 -10.42 -9.40 -4.88
CA PRO A 118 -10.53 -9.68 -6.30
C PRO A 118 -9.17 -9.58 -6.98
N VAL A 119 -8.87 -10.52 -7.86
CA VAL A 119 -7.76 -10.40 -8.78
C VAL A 119 -8.15 -9.41 -9.86
N SER A 120 -7.40 -8.33 -9.97
CA SER A 120 -7.62 -7.26 -10.94
C SER A 120 -6.61 -7.39 -12.08
N LYS A 121 -7.07 -7.26 -13.33
CA LYS A 121 -6.16 -7.15 -14.47
C LYS A 121 -5.62 -5.75 -14.61
N VAL A 122 -4.32 -5.68 -14.80
CA VAL A 122 -3.62 -4.42 -15.06
C VAL A 122 -3.73 -4.07 -16.54
N ASP A 123 -4.26 -2.87 -16.83
CA ASP A 123 -4.57 -2.44 -18.19
C ASP A 123 -3.37 -1.89 -18.97
N PHE A 124 -2.26 -1.55 -18.30
CA PHE A 124 -1.05 -1.05 -18.93
C PHE A 124 0.03 -2.14 -19.10
N THR A 125 0.98 -1.92 -20.00
CA THR A 125 2.06 -2.84 -20.32
C THR A 125 3.39 -2.40 -19.69
N ALA A 126 4.38 -3.29 -19.70
CA ALA A 126 5.75 -2.94 -19.27
C ALA A 126 6.36 -1.83 -20.15
N GLU A 127 5.97 -1.75 -21.42
CA GLU A 127 6.40 -0.71 -22.36
C GLU A 127 5.84 0.65 -21.97
N ASP A 128 4.61 0.72 -21.47
CA ASP A 128 3.99 1.97 -20.99
C ASP A 128 4.72 2.55 -19.78
N VAL A 129 5.30 1.68 -18.94
CA VAL A 129 6.11 2.06 -17.78
C VAL A 129 7.52 2.51 -18.19
N GLY A 130 8.00 2.07 -19.34
CA GLY A 130 9.32 2.43 -19.88
C GLY A 130 9.45 3.93 -20.14
N LYS A 131 10.70 4.38 -20.32
CA LYS A 131 11.00 5.78 -20.68
C LYS A 131 10.53 6.17 -22.09
N GLY A 132 10.27 5.17 -22.95
CA GLY A 132 10.01 5.42 -24.36
C GLY A 132 11.22 6.14 -25.00
N ASP A 133 10.94 7.10 -25.86
CA ASP A 133 11.96 7.90 -26.56
C ASP A 133 12.60 9.01 -25.71
N TYR A 134 12.25 9.11 -24.44
CA TYR A 134 12.74 10.14 -23.54
C TYR A 134 14.03 9.73 -22.83
N PRO A 135 15.04 10.60 -22.69
CA PRO A 135 16.28 10.30 -21.97
C PRO A 135 16.06 10.11 -20.48
N HIS A 136 15.04 10.74 -19.89
CA HIS A 136 14.73 10.70 -18.46
C HIS A 136 13.24 10.54 -18.21
N TYR A 137 12.85 9.82 -17.15
CA TYR A 137 11.46 9.66 -16.72
C TYR A 137 10.78 11.01 -16.44
N MET A 138 11.46 11.92 -15.76
CA MET A 138 10.92 13.27 -15.47
C MET A 138 10.53 14.00 -16.75
N LEU A 139 11.32 13.88 -17.82
CA LEU A 139 10.99 14.53 -19.10
C LEU A 139 9.74 13.89 -19.73
N LYS A 140 9.65 12.55 -19.71
CA LYS A 140 8.45 11.81 -20.13
C LYS A 140 7.23 12.32 -19.37
N GLU A 141 7.28 12.33 -18.03
CA GLU A 141 6.18 12.77 -17.16
C GLU A 141 5.74 14.20 -17.45
N ILE A 142 6.69 15.12 -17.71
CA ILE A 142 6.37 16.51 -18.09
C ILE A 142 5.54 16.55 -19.38
N PHE A 143 5.94 15.79 -20.40
CA PHE A 143 5.22 15.76 -21.68
C PHE A 143 3.88 15.01 -21.60
N GLU A 144 3.76 14.03 -20.70
CA GLU A 144 2.53 13.28 -20.45
C GLU A 144 1.51 14.03 -19.58
N GLN A 145 1.93 15.08 -18.85
CA GLN A 145 1.05 15.85 -17.95
C GLN A 145 -0.30 16.25 -18.57
N PRO A 146 -0.39 16.77 -19.82
CA PRO A 146 -1.67 17.14 -20.40
C PRO A 146 -2.66 15.96 -20.49
N ASN A 147 -2.16 14.78 -20.80
CA ASN A 147 -2.97 13.57 -20.89
C ASN A 147 -3.34 13.06 -19.50
N THR A 148 -2.38 12.98 -18.59
CA THR A 148 -2.58 12.56 -17.21
C THR A 148 -3.59 13.43 -16.48
N VAL A 149 -3.51 14.76 -16.65
CA VAL A 149 -4.48 15.70 -16.08
C VAL A 149 -5.86 15.48 -16.70
N ARG A 150 -5.95 15.32 -18.01
CA ARG A 150 -7.23 15.05 -18.71
C ARG A 150 -7.88 13.77 -18.20
N ASP A 151 -7.10 12.70 -18.05
CA ASP A 151 -7.59 11.41 -17.56
C ASP A 151 -8.00 11.49 -16.09
N ALA A 152 -7.26 12.22 -15.27
CA ALA A 152 -7.63 12.48 -13.88
C ALA A 152 -8.93 13.28 -13.74
N MET A 153 -9.27 14.11 -14.71
CA MET A 153 -10.52 14.90 -14.75
C MET A 153 -11.70 14.13 -15.36
N ARG A 154 -11.43 13.07 -16.13
CA ARG A 154 -12.47 12.29 -16.84
C ARG A 154 -13.52 11.75 -15.86
N GLY A 155 -14.79 12.05 -16.10
CA GLY A 155 -15.92 11.66 -15.24
C GLY A 155 -15.99 12.40 -13.90
N ARG A 156 -15.05 13.31 -13.60
CA ARG A 156 -15.02 14.08 -12.36
C ARG A 156 -15.49 15.52 -12.51
N LEU A 157 -15.53 16.03 -13.72
CA LEU A 157 -16.03 17.38 -14.00
C LEU A 157 -17.48 17.30 -14.52
N ASN A 158 -18.36 18.05 -13.88
CA ASN A 158 -19.69 18.35 -14.41
C ASN A 158 -19.68 19.77 -14.97
N THR A 159 -19.62 19.87 -16.29
CA THR A 159 -19.56 21.15 -16.99
C THR A 159 -20.88 21.93 -16.90
N GLU A 160 -22.02 21.24 -16.80
CA GLU A 160 -23.34 21.86 -16.69
C GLU A 160 -23.54 22.58 -15.34
N GLU A 161 -23.07 21.94 -14.27
CA GLU A 161 -23.17 22.49 -12.91
C GLU A 161 -21.91 23.27 -12.48
N SER A 162 -20.90 23.38 -13.35
CA SER A 162 -19.60 23.97 -13.03
C SER A 162 -18.99 23.44 -11.73
N THR A 163 -19.11 22.13 -11.50
CA THR A 163 -18.69 21.48 -10.26
C THR A 163 -17.89 20.19 -10.52
N ALA A 164 -17.16 19.72 -9.52
CA ALA A 164 -16.42 18.47 -9.58
C ALA A 164 -17.15 17.37 -8.76
N LYS A 165 -17.31 16.18 -9.36
CA LYS A 165 -17.77 14.97 -8.69
C LYS A 165 -16.57 14.15 -8.25
N LEU A 166 -16.30 14.11 -6.96
CA LEU A 166 -15.29 13.26 -6.36
C LEU A 166 -15.98 12.02 -5.79
N GLY A 167 -16.15 10.98 -6.60
CA GLY A 167 -16.96 9.80 -6.30
C GLY A 167 -16.60 9.05 -5.00
N GLY A 168 -15.34 9.16 -4.53
CA GLY A 168 -14.91 8.62 -3.24
C GLY A 168 -15.20 9.53 -2.04
N LEU A 169 -15.61 10.78 -2.28
CA LEU A 169 -15.95 11.75 -1.24
C LEU A 169 -17.45 12.01 -1.29
N ASN A 170 -18.26 11.11 -0.73
CA ASN A 170 -19.70 11.30 -0.53
C ASN A 170 -19.98 12.42 0.52
N MET A 171 -19.40 13.60 0.29
CA MET A 171 -19.54 14.75 1.18
C MET A 171 -20.61 15.69 0.66
N ALA A 172 -21.64 15.88 1.45
CA ALA A 172 -22.63 16.92 1.20
C ALA A 172 -21.96 18.31 1.13
N ARG A 173 -22.46 19.23 0.27
CA ARG A 173 -21.97 20.61 0.13
C ARG A 173 -21.71 21.31 1.48
N ALA A 174 -22.58 21.07 2.47
CA ALA A 174 -22.45 21.60 3.83
C ALA A 174 -21.21 21.08 4.59
N ALA A 175 -20.74 19.86 4.31
CA ALA A 175 -19.54 19.29 4.94
C ALA A 175 -18.28 19.91 4.33
N ILE A 176 -18.26 20.15 3.02
CA ILE A 176 -17.16 20.83 2.32
C ILE A 176 -17.01 22.29 2.79
N ALA A 177 -18.12 22.99 2.99
CA ALA A 177 -18.11 24.35 3.54
C ALA A 177 -17.54 24.40 4.95
N ARG A 178 -17.87 23.42 5.81
CA ARG A 178 -17.28 23.28 7.17
C ARG A 178 -15.79 22.99 7.15
N CYS A 179 -15.30 22.16 6.22
CA CYS A 179 -13.87 21.91 6.05
C CYS A 179 -13.11 23.18 5.61
N ARG A 180 -13.69 24.01 4.75
CA ARG A 180 -13.11 25.31 4.36
C ARG A 180 -13.05 26.29 5.56
N ALA A 181 -14.09 26.38 6.35
CA ALA A 181 -14.14 27.22 7.56
C ALA A 181 -13.08 26.79 8.60
N ASN A 182 -12.92 25.49 8.85
CA ASN A 182 -11.90 24.97 9.76
C ASN A 182 -10.47 25.19 9.27
N ARG A 183 -10.22 25.15 7.96
CA ARG A 183 -8.90 25.42 7.37
C ARG A 183 -8.50 26.88 7.53
N SER A 184 -9.44 27.81 7.33
CA SER A 184 -9.20 29.23 7.52
C SER A 184 -8.97 29.60 9.01
N HIS A 185 -9.60 28.87 9.92
CA HIS A 185 -9.40 29.06 11.38
C HIS A 185 -8.02 28.55 11.82
N ARG A 186 -7.55 27.39 11.29
CA ARG A 186 -6.21 26.86 11.59
C ARG A 186 -5.09 27.73 11.03
N MET A 187 -5.26 28.31 9.83
CA MET A 187 -4.26 29.23 9.28
C MET A 187 -4.20 30.55 10.06
N ARG A 188 -5.32 31.07 10.54
CA ARG A 188 -5.32 32.28 11.39
C ARG A 188 -4.62 32.05 12.74
N HIS A 189 -4.78 30.88 13.33
CA HIS A 189 -4.07 30.51 14.57
C HIS A 189 -2.56 30.35 14.36
N CYS A 190 -2.10 29.79 13.23
CA CYS A 190 -0.69 29.68 12.89
C CYS A 190 -0.03 31.03 12.65
N THR A 191 -0.72 31.97 11.98
CA THR A 191 -0.21 33.33 11.75
C THR A 191 -0.21 34.18 13.03
N ALA A 192 -1.17 33.99 13.92
CA ALA A 192 -1.19 34.68 15.23
C ALA A 192 -0.06 34.23 16.14
N ARG A 193 0.26 32.90 16.19
CA ARG A 193 1.40 32.38 16.94
C ARG A 193 2.76 32.82 16.37
N ARG A 194 2.85 33.05 15.05
CA ARG A 194 4.10 33.56 14.44
C ARG A 194 4.32 35.05 14.71
N LYS A 195 3.26 35.83 14.88
CA LYS A 195 3.38 37.25 15.25
C LYS A 195 3.75 37.47 16.75
N SER A 196 3.28 36.61 17.65
CA SER A 196 3.62 36.69 19.07
C SER A 196 5.06 36.26 19.41
N ARG A 197 5.72 35.45 18.55
CA ARG A 197 7.14 35.07 18.74
C ARG A 197 8.15 36.09 18.22
N ARG A 198 7.74 37.14 17.50
CA ARG A 198 8.63 38.21 17.00
C ARG A 198 8.63 39.47 17.86
N ILE A 199 8.00 39.45 19.04
CA ILE A 199 7.93 40.59 19.94
C ILE A 199 8.89 40.42 21.16
N PHE A 200 9.62 39.28 21.22
CA PHE A 200 10.55 38.97 22.33
C PHE A 200 11.95 38.54 21.83
N ASP A 201 12.44 39.10 20.69
CA ASP A 201 13.86 39.09 20.31
C ASP A 201 14.34 40.52 20.11
#